data_d5ba8565bdb059992b62be72b20f289d
#
_entry.id   d5ba8565bdb059992b62be72b20f289d
#
_cell.length_a   1.000
_cell.length_b   1.000
_cell.length_c   1.000
_cell.angle_alpha   90.00
_cell.angle_beta   90.00
_cell.angle_gamma   90.00
#
_symmetry.space_group_name_H-M   'P 1'
#
loop_
_entity.id
_entity.type
_entity.pdbx_description
1 polymer ?
#
loop_
_entity_poly.entity_id
_entity_poly.type
_entity_poly.pdbx_seq_one_letter_code
_entity_poly.pdbx_strand_id
1 'polypeptide(L)'
;MEKETEAKVLLVDDEQEFLETLSSRLELRGLKVSAVTSGEQAITEAKQQDFDAIIVDLSMPGIDGLETLKRIKADNPNAEIIMLTGHASVQSGIEAMKLGAGDFLQKPVELSELMEKIGEAKDKKMLVLQKQSQEELRKILQSKSW
;
A
#
# COMPACT_ATOMS: atom_id res chain seq x y z
N MET A 1 -11.34 -21.06 -1.74
CA MET A 1 -10.82 -20.83 -0.89
C MET A 1 -9.78 -19.90 -0.91
N GLU A 2 -8.93 -19.93 -1.53
CA GLU A 2 -7.88 -19.09 -1.41
C GLU A 2 -8.02 -17.77 -2.02
N LYS A 3 -9.17 -17.42 -2.50
CA LYS A 3 -9.36 -16.12 -3.08
C LYS A 3 -9.19 -14.98 -2.12
N GLU A 4 -9.44 -15.24 -0.86
CA GLU A 4 -9.26 -14.17 0.09
C GLU A 4 -7.82 -13.81 0.29
N THR A 5 -6.88 -14.63 -0.18
CA THR A 5 -5.48 -14.27 -0.08
C THR A 5 -4.96 -13.57 -1.32
N GLU A 6 -5.83 -13.36 -2.33
CA GLU A 6 -5.39 -12.69 -3.53
C GLU A 6 -5.44 -11.20 -3.36
N ALA A 7 -4.52 -10.63 -2.63
CA ALA A 7 -4.37 -9.19 -2.55
C ALA A 7 -3.51 -8.74 -3.72
N LYS A 8 -3.76 -7.51 -4.17
CA LYS A 8 -2.96 -6.89 -5.23
C LYS A 8 -2.03 -5.89 -4.59
N VAL A 9 -0.74 -6.09 -4.77
CA VAL A 9 0.28 -5.36 -4.02
C VAL A 9 1.27 -4.71 -4.97
N LEU A 10 1.65 -3.47 -4.66
CA LEU A 10 2.74 -2.78 -5.36
C LEU A 10 3.94 -2.71 -4.43
N LEU A 11 5.08 -3.19 -4.88
CA LEU A 11 6.35 -3.10 -4.15
C LEU A 11 7.22 -2.02 -4.78
N VAL A 12 7.75 -1.12 -3.96
CA VAL A 12 8.57 -0.01 -4.42
C VAL A 12 9.88 -0.01 -3.65
N ASP A 13 10.98 -0.35 -4.31
CA ASP A 13 12.28 -0.47 -3.66
C ASP A 13 13.35 -0.43 -4.75
N ASP A 14 14.43 0.29 -4.54
CA ASP A 14 15.47 0.38 -5.55
C ASP A 14 16.44 -0.80 -5.54
N GLU A 15 16.32 -1.69 -4.57
CA GLU A 15 17.13 -2.90 -4.49
C GLU A 15 16.49 -4.01 -5.30
N GLN A 16 16.96 -4.20 -6.52
CA GLN A 16 16.38 -5.16 -7.47
C GLN A 16 16.30 -6.58 -6.90
N GLU A 17 17.35 -7.02 -6.24
CA GLU A 17 17.40 -8.35 -5.67
C GLU A 17 16.34 -8.56 -4.60
N PHE A 18 16.18 -7.56 -3.75
CA PHE A 18 15.18 -7.60 -2.70
C PHE A 18 13.77 -7.68 -3.30
N LEU A 19 13.52 -6.86 -4.33
CA LEU A 19 12.23 -6.87 -5.02
C LEU A 19 11.91 -8.24 -5.60
N GLU A 20 12.88 -8.83 -6.28
CA GLU A 20 12.66 -10.13 -6.94
C GLU A 20 12.38 -11.22 -5.90
N THR A 21 13.15 -11.24 -4.84
CA THR A 21 12.98 -12.25 -3.79
C THR A 21 11.62 -12.08 -3.11
N LEU A 22 11.28 -10.86 -2.72
CA LEU A 22 10.03 -10.61 -2.02
C LEU A 22 8.83 -10.86 -2.93
N SER A 23 8.91 -10.41 -4.19
CA SER A 23 7.83 -10.65 -5.15
C SER A 23 7.55 -12.13 -5.30
N SER A 24 8.60 -12.94 -5.47
CA SER A 24 8.43 -14.38 -5.62
C SER A 24 7.77 -15.00 -4.40
N ARG A 25 8.18 -14.59 -3.21
CA ARG A 25 7.63 -15.15 -1.99
C ARG A 25 6.16 -14.78 -1.81
N LEU A 26 5.79 -13.54 -2.13
CA LEU A 26 4.41 -13.13 -2.02
C LEU A 26 3.55 -13.82 -3.07
N GLU A 27 4.06 -13.96 -4.28
CA GLU A 27 3.32 -14.64 -5.34
C GLU A 27 3.05 -16.09 -5.01
N LEU A 28 4.00 -16.75 -4.36
CA LEU A 28 3.79 -18.13 -3.90
C LEU A 28 2.65 -18.24 -2.90
N ARG A 29 2.31 -17.16 -2.25
CA ARG A 29 1.20 -17.15 -1.29
C ARG A 29 -0.10 -16.63 -1.89
N GLY A 30 -0.14 -16.50 -3.21
CA GLY A 30 -1.37 -16.15 -3.90
C GLY A 30 -1.60 -14.68 -4.14
N LEU A 31 -0.63 -13.83 -3.82
CA LEU A 31 -0.78 -12.40 -4.06
C LEU A 31 -0.41 -12.07 -5.50
N LYS A 32 -1.01 -11.00 -6.02
CA LYS A 32 -0.61 -10.44 -7.30
C LYS A 32 0.30 -9.27 -7.03
N VAL A 33 1.51 -9.32 -7.57
CA VAL A 33 2.55 -8.37 -7.23
C VAL A 33 3.02 -7.61 -8.46
N SER A 34 3.04 -6.28 -8.35
CA SER A 34 3.75 -5.42 -9.30
C SER A 34 4.94 -4.83 -8.54
N ALA A 35 6.09 -4.75 -9.18
CA ALA A 35 7.29 -4.25 -8.53
C ALA A 35 7.91 -3.16 -9.38
N VAL A 36 8.26 -2.05 -8.75
CA VAL A 36 8.93 -0.93 -9.43
C VAL A 36 10.12 -0.49 -8.59
N THR A 37 11.07 0.20 -9.24
CA THR A 37 12.33 0.53 -8.59
C THR A 37 12.48 2.01 -8.23
N SER A 38 11.45 2.81 -8.46
CA SER A 38 11.51 4.24 -8.13
C SER A 38 10.16 4.76 -7.69
N GLY A 39 10.19 5.89 -6.97
CA GLY A 39 8.95 6.55 -6.56
C GLY A 39 8.15 7.06 -7.73
N GLU A 40 8.83 7.56 -8.76
CA GLU A 40 8.13 8.06 -9.96
C GLU A 40 7.33 6.94 -10.62
N GLN A 41 7.94 5.77 -10.75
CA GLN A 41 7.24 4.61 -11.32
C GLN A 41 6.06 4.20 -10.44
N ALA A 42 6.24 4.29 -9.13
CA ALA A 42 5.19 3.93 -8.18
C ALA A 42 3.98 4.85 -8.34
N ILE A 43 4.22 6.14 -8.49
CA ILE A 43 3.14 7.10 -8.67
C ILE A 43 2.37 6.79 -9.96
N THR A 44 3.08 6.49 -11.04
CA THR A 44 2.46 6.14 -12.31
C THR A 44 1.62 4.88 -12.17
N GLU A 45 2.17 3.84 -11.56
CA GLU A 45 1.45 2.58 -11.38
C GLU A 45 0.21 2.76 -10.51
N ALA A 46 0.32 3.54 -9.44
CA ALA A 46 -0.80 3.76 -8.54
C ALA A 46 -1.95 4.51 -9.22
N LYS A 47 -1.65 5.28 -10.26
CA LYS A 47 -2.70 5.96 -11.03
C LYS A 47 -3.37 5.02 -12.02
N GLN A 48 -2.64 4.03 -12.52
CA GLN A 48 -3.13 3.13 -13.55
C GLN A 48 -3.90 1.94 -13.00
N GLN A 49 -3.59 1.52 -11.80
CA GLN A 49 -4.19 0.34 -11.19
C GLN A 49 -4.53 0.61 -9.74
N ASP A 50 -5.46 -0.18 -9.23
CA ASP A 50 -5.86 -0.12 -7.84
C ASP A 50 -5.13 -1.22 -7.09
N PHE A 51 -4.53 -0.89 -5.95
CA PHE A 51 -3.79 -1.85 -5.12
C PHE A 51 -4.42 -1.95 -3.74
N ASP A 52 -4.36 -3.16 -3.18
CA ASP A 52 -4.82 -3.37 -1.81
C ASP A 52 -3.79 -2.86 -0.80
N ALA A 53 -2.52 -2.91 -1.18
CA ALA A 53 -1.44 -2.37 -0.35
C ALA A 53 -0.30 -1.92 -1.24
N ILE A 54 0.37 -0.84 -0.85
CA ILE A 54 1.56 -0.34 -1.54
C ILE A 54 2.68 -0.31 -0.51
N ILE A 55 3.76 -1.06 -0.77
CA ILE A 55 4.86 -1.20 0.15
C ILE A 55 6.04 -0.41 -0.38
N VAL A 56 6.49 0.60 0.34
CA VAL A 56 7.45 1.59 -0.15
C VAL A 56 8.68 1.63 0.75
N ASP A 57 9.85 1.56 0.13
CA ASP A 57 11.11 1.80 0.84
C ASP A 57 11.30 3.29 1.07
N LEU A 58 11.82 3.63 2.24
CA LEU A 58 12.05 5.02 2.62
C LEU A 58 13.15 5.68 1.80
N SER A 59 14.24 4.97 1.56
CA SER A 59 15.43 5.54 0.95
C SER A 59 15.60 5.06 -0.48
N MET A 60 15.40 5.96 -1.42
CA MET A 60 15.52 5.67 -2.86
C MET A 60 16.10 6.87 -3.58
N PRO A 61 16.82 6.65 -4.70
CA PRO A 61 17.27 7.78 -5.51
C PRO A 61 16.08 8.46 -6.19
N GLY A 62 16.25 9.74 -6.50
CA GLY A 62 15.16 10.54 -7.05
C GLY A 62 14.27 10.98 -5.93
N ILE A 63 12.97 10.84 -6.09
CA ILE A 63 12.07 11.14 -4.97
C ILE A 63 12.14 9.97 -3.98
N ASP A 64 12.24 10.30 -2.71
CA ASP A 64 12.36 9.27 -1.68
C ASP A 64 11.00 8.69 -1.29
N GLY A 65 11.02 7.77 -0.34
CA GLY A 65 9.79 7.07 0.07
C GLY A 65 8.75 7.98 0.68
N LEU A 66 9.17 8.98 1.47
CA LEU A 66 8.22 9.90 2.09
C LEU A 66 7.52 10.77 1.05
N GLU A 67 8.27 11.25 0.06
CA GLU A 67 7.68 12.05 -1.01
C GLU A 67 6.77 11.19 -1.87
N THR A 68 7.15 9.94 -2.12
CA THR A 68 6.31 8.98 -2.85
C THR A 68 4.98 8.78 -2.13
N LEU A 69 5.04 8.51 -0.83
CA LEU A 69 3.87 8.35 0.02
C LEU A 69 2.96 9.58 -0.08
N LYS A 70 3.55 10.75 0.07
CA LYS A 70 2.82 12.01 0.06
C LYS A 70 2.06 12.18 -1.26
N ARG A 71 2.73 11.94 -2.38
CA ARG A 71 2.12 12.12 -3.70
C ARG A 71 1.02 11.11 -3.99
N ILE A 72 1.25 9.85 -3.61
CA ILE A 72 0.23 8.83 -3.81
C ILE A 72 -1.01 9.14 -2.97
N LYS A 73 -0.82 9.56 -1.72
CA LYS A 73 -1.95 9.90 -0.84
C LYS A 73 -2.67 11.16 -1.32
N ALA A 74 -1.97 12.10 -1.95
CA ALA A 74 -2.62 13.28 -2.51
C ALA A 74 -3.57 12.90 -3.65
N ASP A 75 -3.15 11.94 -4.50
CA ASP A 75 -3.99 11.48 -5.60
C ASP A 75 -5.11 10.55 -5.12
N ASN A 76 -4.84 9.75 -4.10
CA ASN A 76 -5.82 8.80 -3.57
C ASN A 76 -5.68 8.73 -2.05
N PRO A 77 -6.47 9.52 -1.31
CA PRO A 77 -6.36 9.53 0.15
C PRO A 77 -6.65 8.20 0.81
N ASN A 78 -7.31 7.29 0.11
CA ASN A 78 -7.63 5.97 0.64
C ASN A 78 -6.58 4.91 0.33
N ALA A 79 -5.47 5.27 -0.34
CA ALA A 79 -4.41 4.32 -0.62
C ALA A 79 -3.82 3.80 0.69
N GLU A 80 -3.63 2.48 0.78
CA GLU A 80 -3.06 1.86 1.98
C GLU A 80 -1.57 1.66 1.74
N ILE A 81 -0.75 2.38 2.48
CA ILE A 81 0.70 2.39 2.26
C ILE A 81 1.42 1.88 3.49
N ILE A 82 2.33 0.92 3.28
CA ILE A 82 3.17 0.36 4.32
C ILE A 82 4.61 0.73 3.97
N MET A 83 5.31 1.37 4.90
CA MET A 83 6.72 1.67 4.71
C MET A 83 7.54 0.48 5.18
N LEU A 84 8.49 0.02 4.36
CA LEU A 84 9.34 -1.12 4.71
C LEU A 84 10.77 -0.78 4.34
N THR A 85 11.61 -0.50 5.33
CA THR A 85 12.93 0.03 5.06
C THR A 85 13.99 -0.49 6.02
N GLY A 86 15.24 -0.52 5.56
CA GLY A 86 16.38 -0.80 6.42
C GLY A 86 16.92 0.45 7.11
N HIS A 87 16.35 1.61 6.80
CA HIS A 87 16.84 2.89 7.32
C HIS A 87 15.84 3.54 8.27
N ALA A 88 15.18 2.73 9.08
CA ALA A 88 14.15 3.22 9.99
C ALA A 88 14.76 4.06 11.11
N SER A 89 14.06 5.13 11.45
CA SER A 89 14.38 5.93 12.65
C SER A 89 13.05 6.34 13.25
N VAL A 90 13.09 6.77 14.52
CA VAL A 90 11.88 7.23 15.20
C VAL A 90 11.29 8.40 14.42
N GLN A 91 12.16 9.32 14.00
CA GLN A 91 11.70 10.53 13.28
C GLN A 91 11.05 10.18 11.94
N SER A 92 11.68 9.30 11.15
CA SER A 92 11.11 8.94 9.84
C SER A 92 9.80 8.18 10.00
N GLY A 93 9.69 7.36 11.05
CA GLY A 93 8.43 6.69 11.34
C GLY A 93 7.32 7.66 11.68
N ILE A 94 7.61 8.65 12.52
CA ILE A 94 6.64 9.68 12.89
C ILE A 94 6.19 10.43 11.65
N GLU A 95 7.15 10.84 10.80
CA GLU A 95 6.82 11.56 9.58
C GLU A 95 5.94 10.75 8.65
N ALA A 96 6.28 9.47 8.46
CA ALA A 96 5.50 8.60 7.58
C ALA A 96 4.07 8.48 8.08
N MET A 97 3.89 8.27 9.37
CA MET A 97 2.56 8.13 9.95
C MET A 97 1.77 9.43 9.82
N LYS A 98 2.42 10.56 10.01
CA LYS A 98 1.76 11.86 9.84
C LYS A 98 1.32 12.10 8.39
N LEU A 99 2.06 11.56 7.43
CA LEU A 99 1.72 11.70 6.02
C LEU A 99 0.69 10.68 5.55
N GLY A 100 0.27 9.79 6.45
CA GLY A 100 -0.82 8.88 6.16
C GLY A 100 -0.42 7.43 5.90
N ALA A 101 0.81 7.03 6.22
CA ALA A 101 1.18 5.63 6.13
C ALA A 101 0.34 4.81 7.11
N GLY A 102 -0.07 3.61 6.69
CA GLY A 102 -0.81 2.73 7.56
C GLY A 102 0.08 2.00 8.55
N ASP A 103 1.35 1.79 8.17
CA ASP A 103 2.29 1.11 9.05
C ASP A 103 3.71 1.42 8.63
N PHE A 104 4.67 1.13 9.51
CA PHE A 104 6.08 1.39 9.26
C PHE A 104 6.88 0.22 9.83
N LEU A 105 7.50 -0.56 8.93
CA LEU A 105 8.21 -1.78 9.30
C LEU A 105 9.68 -1.66 8.96
N GLN A 106 10.53 -2.32 9.73
CA GLN A 106 11.97 -2.29 9.54
C GLN A 106 12.44 -3.62 8.95
N LYS A 107 13.31 -3.54 7.94
CA LYS A 107 13.98 -4.73 7.39
C LYS A 107 15.04 -5.21 8.36
N PRO A 108 15.25 -6.52 8.49
CA PRO A 108 14.50 -7.58 7.84
C PRO A 108 13.16 -7.80 8.54
N VAL A 109 12.13 -8.14 7.77
CA VAL A 109 10.80 -8.37 8.31
C VAL A 109 10.43 -9.82 8.07
N GLU A 110 9.75 -10.42 9.02
CA GLU A 110 9.21 -11.77 8.83
C GLU A 110 8.12 -11.72 7.78
N LEU A 111 8.13 -12.70 6.88
CA LEU A 111 7.13 -12.73 5.84
C LEU A 111 5.72 -12.81 6.41
N SER A 112 5.55 -13.57 7.50
CA SER A 112 4.25 -13.68 8.16
C SER A 112 3.76 -12.34 8.68
N GLU A 113 4.67 -11.53 9.21
CA GLU A 113 4.31 -10.19 9.69
C GLU A 113 3.87 -9.30 8.53
N LEU A 114 4.62 -9.34 7.43
CA LEU A 114 4.27 -8.54 6.26
C LEU A 114 2.93 -8.99 5.68
N MET A 115 2.70 -10.30 5.60
CA MET A 115 1.41 -10.83 5.13
C MET A 115 0.26 -10.35 6.00
N GLU A 116 0.48 -10.31 7.31
CA GLU A 116 -0.53 -9.82 8.24
C GLU A 116 -0.86 -8.36 7.97
N LYS A 117 0.17 -7.53 7.74
CA LYS A 117 -0.03 -6.11 7.48
C LYS A 117 -0.72 -5.87 6.13
N ILE A 118 -0.40 -6.68 5.13
CA ILE A 118 -1.08 -6.61 3.84
C ILE A 118 -2.55 -6.97 4.01
N GLY A 119 -2.84 -7.99 4.80
CA GLY A 119 -4.23 -8.37 5.07
C GLY A 119 -5.00 -7.27 5.78
N GLU A 120 -4.38 -6.62 6.77
CA GLU A 120 -5.00 -5.50 7.46
C GLU A 120 -5.28 -4.34 6.50
N ALA A 121 -4.34 -4.06 5.58
CA ALA A 121 -4.53 -3.00 4.60
C ALA A 121 -5.70 -3.31 3.68
N LYS A 122 -5.80 -4.54 3.22
CA LYS A 122 -6.89 -4.97 2.36
C LYS A 122 -8.24 -4.85 3.07
N ASP A 123 -8.29 -5.30 4.32
CA ASP A 123 -9.52 -5.22 5.12
C ASP A 123 -9.95 -3.77 5.31
N LYS A 124 -9.00 -2.89 5.59
CA LYS A 124 -9.28 -1.48 5.77
C LYS A 124 -9.82 -0.85 4.49
N LYS A 125 -9.24 -1.20 3.36
CA LYS A 125 -9.70 -0.72 2.07
C LYS A 125 -11.13 -1.18 1.79
N MET A 126 -11.42 -2.45 2.06
CA MET A 126 -12.77 -2.98 1.85
C MET A 126 -13.78 -2.27 2.73
N LEU A 127 -13.41 -1.97 3.97
CA LEU A 127 -14.30 -1.29 4.89
C LEU A 127 -14.63 0.13 4.40
N VAL A 128 -13.63 0.84 3.88
CA VAL A 128 -13.84 2.18 3.33
C VAL A 128 -14.78 2.12 2.12
N LEU A 129 -14.58 1.14 1.23
CA LEU A 129 -15.42 0.98 0.05
C LEU A 129 -16.86 0.67 0.45
N GLN A 130 -17.07 -0.16 1.48
CA GLN A 130 -18.40 -0.47 1.96
C GLN A 130 -19.10 0.78 2.50
N LYS A 131 -18.38 1.60 3.26
CA LYS A 131 -18.95 2.82 3.80
C LYS A 131 -19.33 3.80 2.70
N GLN A 132 -18.50 3.91 1.67
CA GLN A 132 -18.79 4.79 0.54
C GLN A 132 -20.03 4.32 -0.22
N SER A 133 -20.16 3.01 -0.42
CA SER A 133 -21.31 2.44 -1.10
C SER A 133 -22.60 2.67 -0.32
N GLN A 134 -22.54 2.50 1.00
CA GLN A 134 -23.69 2.73 1.86
C GLN A 134 -24.10 4.19 1.84
N GLU A 135 -23.13 5.08 1.85
CA GLU A 135 -23.42 6.51 1.82
C GLU A 135 -24.06 6.93 0.50
N GLU A 136 -23.56 6.39 -0.61
CA GLU A 136 -24.15 6.66 -1.92
C GLU A 136 -25.58 6.16 -2.00
N LEU A 137 -25.81 4.95 -1.51
CA LEU A 137 -27.14 4.38 -1.51
C LEU A 137 -28.10 5.22 -0.66
N ARG A 138 -27.64 5.67 0.50
CA ARG A 138 -28.46 6.50 1.38
C ARG A 138 -28.85 7.79 0.67
N LYS A 139 -27.92 8.41 -0.04
CA LYS A 139 -28.18 9.64 -0.78
C LYS A 139 -29.20 9.42 -1.88
N ILE A 140 -29.09 8.30 -2.59
CA ILE A 140 -30.04 7.96 -3.64
C ILE A 140 -31.45 7.78 -3.04
N LEU A 141 -31.54 7.06 -1.94
CA LEU A 141 -32.83 6.82 -1.30
C LEU A 141 -33.46 8.12 -0.80
N GLN A 142 -32.64 9.03 -0.27
CA GLN A 142 -33.15 10.31 0.18
C GLN A 142 -33.68 11.17 -0.98
N SER A 143 -32.95 11.14 -2.12
CA SER A 143 -33.36 11.93 -3.26
C SER A 143 -34.62 11.42 -3.91
N LYS A 144 -35.02 10.18 -3.62
CA LYS A 144 -36.25 9.61 -4.15
C LYS A 144 -37.41 9.67 -3.15
N SER A 145 -37.18 10.34 -2.06
CA SER A 145 -38.19 10.51 -1.08
C SER A 145 -39.21 11.57 -1.57
N TRP A 146 -40.44 11.24 -1.65
CA TRP A 146 -41.46 12.18 -2.12
C TRP A 146 -42.80 12.09 -1.34
#